data_2a4565b2552bfe94af992b94a27d9828
#
_entry.id   2a4565b2552bfe94af992b94a27d9828
#
_cell.length_a   1.000
_cell.length_b   1.000
_cell.length_c   1.000
_cell.angle_alpha   90.00
_cell.angle_beta   90.00
_cell.angle_gamma   90.00
#
_symmetry.space_group_name_H-M   'P 1'
#
loop_
_entity.id
_entity.type
_entity.pdbx_description
1 polymer ?
#
loop_
_entity_poly.entity_id
_entity_poly.type
_entity_poly.pdbx_seq_one_letter_code
_entity_poly.pdbx_strand_id
1 'polypeptide(L)' 'MKYIIMCKLTNGNVITASANSFRMAMLIAEKFISGEFTKRVEIVKISTGATTRYIY' A
#
# COMPACT_ATOMS: atom_id res chain seq x y z
N MET A 1 -13.07 8.55 -0.81
CA MET A 1 -12.67 7.20 -0.42
C MET A 1 -11.16 7.19 -0.22
N LYS A 2 -10.68 6.55 0.85
CA LYS A 2 -9.27 6.63 1.21
C LYS A 2 -8.61 5.26 1.14
N TYR A 3 -7.38 5.23 0.65
CA TYR A 3 -6.57 4.03 0.58
C TYR A 3 -5.27 4.25 1.35
N ILE A 4 -4.85 3.23 2.07
CA ILE A 4 -3.56 3.23 2.76
C ILE A 4 -2.68 2.18 2.09
N ILE A 5 -1.49 2.57 1.72
CA ILE A 5 -0.52 1.66 1.11
C ILE A 5 0.56 1.38 2.15
N MET A 6 0.76 0.12 2.49
CA MET A 6 1.76 -0.30 3.47
C MET A 6 2.83 -1.10 2.76
N CYS A 7 4.07 -0.66 2.92
CA CYS A 7 5.24 -1.32 2.34
C CYS A 7 6.11 -1.86 3.47
N LYS A 8 6.24 -3.17 3.54
CA LYS A 8 7.12 -3.81 4.50
C LYS A 8 8.48 -4.04 3.85
N LEU A 9 9.52 -3.55 4.50
CA LEU A 9 10.88 -3.69 4.00
C LEU A 9 11.54 -4.95 4.56
N THR A 10 12.61 -5.38 3.90
CA THR A 10 13.34 -6.58 4.31
C THR A 10 13.99 -6.44 5.67
N ASN A 11 14.26 -5.21 6.12
CA ASN A 11 14.84 -4.95 7.44
C ASN A 11 13.79 -4.90 8.56
N GLY A 12 12.51 -5.14 8.23
CA GLY A 12 11.44 -5.12 9.22
C GLY A 12 10.73 -3.79 9.36
N ASN A 13 11.21 -2.74 8.75
CA ASN A 13 10.55 -1.42 8.79
C ASN A 13 9.31 -1.44 7.91
N VAL A 14 8.35 -0.57 8.25
CA VAL A 14 7.12 -0.40 7.47
C VAL A 14 7.00 1.06 7.09
N ILE A 15 6.78 1.29 5.80
CA ILE A 15 6.52 2.63 5.26
C ILE A 15 5.05 2.67 4.85
N THR A 16 4.36 3.76 5.19
CA THR A 16 2.96 3.93 4.81
C THR A 16 2.78 5.17 3.96
N ALA A 17 1.80 5.11 3.07
CA ALA A 17 1.40 6.23 2.26
C ALA A 17 -0.12 6.22 2.15
N SER A 18 -0.71 7.32 1.73
CA SER A 18 -2.16 7.40 1.55
C SER A 18 -2.50 7.91 0.15
N ALA A 19 -3.67 7.53 -0.34
CA ALA A 19 -4.16 7.96 -1.65
C ALA A 19 -5.66 8.15 -1.59
N ASN A 20 -6.18 9.03 -2.44
CA ASN A 20 -7.61 9.33 -2.48
C ASN A 20 -8.36 8.49 -3.51
N SER A 21 -7.65 7.76 -4.36
CA SER A 21 -8.25 6.89 -5.37
C SER A 21 -7.46 5.60 -5.49
N PHE A 22 -8.12 4.56 -5.98
CA PHE A 22 -7.46 3.27 -6.20
C PHE A 22 -6.33 3.40 -7.22
N ARG A 23 -6.54 4.20 -8.27
CA ARG A 23 -5.52 4.42 -9.29
C ARG A 23 -4.24 5.01 -8.69
N MET A 24 -4.39 6.01 -7.84
CA MET A 24 -3.24 6.60 -7.15
C MET A 24 -2.58 5.59 -6.21
N ALA A 25 -3.38 4.80 -5.51
CA ALA A 25 -2.85 3.76 -4.63
C ALA A 25 -2.02 2.75 -5.42
N MET A 26 -2.50 2.34 -6.60
CA MET A 26 -1.77 1.42 -7.45
C MET A 26 -0.43 1.99 -7.93
N LEU A 27 -0.42 3.26 -8.30
CA LEU A 27 0.82 3.92 -8.72
C LEU A 27 1.84 3.96 -7.59
N ILE A 28 1.38 4.26 -6.38
CA ILE A 28 2.25 4.27 -5.20
C ILE A 28 2.77 2.86 -4.91
N ALA A 29 1.88 1.86 -4.98
CA ALA A 29 2.26 0.47 -4.74
C ALA A 29 3.31 0.00 -5.76
N GLU A 30 3.16 0.37 -7.03
CA GLU A 30 4.13 0.02 -8.06
C GLU A 30 5.52 0.60 -7.75
N LYS A 31 5.57 1.83 -7.26
CA LYS A 31 6.84 2.43 -6.85
C LYS A 31 7.48 1.68 -5.70
N PHE A 32 6.68 1.26 -4.72
CA PHE A 32 7.20 0.46 -3.62
C PHE A 32 7.69 -0.90 -4.09
N ILE A 33 6.95 -1.57 -4.97
CA ILE A 33 7.31 -2.89 -5.48
C ILE A 33 8.63 -2.85 -6.24
N SER A 34 8.91 -1.75 -6.95
CA SER A 34 10.17 -1.62 -7.69
C SER A 34 11.38 -1.39 -6.78
N GLY A 35 11.17 -1.17 -5.49
CA GLY A 35 12.25 -0.97 -4.54
C GLY A 35 13.00 -2.26 -4.24
N GLU A 36 14.34 -2.15 -4.13
CA GLU A 36 15.22 -3.30 -3.88
C GLU A 36 14.96 -3.98 -2.54
N PHE A 37 14.55 -3.19 -1.55
CA PHE A 37 14.41 -3.68 -0.19
C PHE A 37 12.96 -3.93 0.21
N THR A 38 12.06 -3.97 -0.75
CA THR A 38 10.65 -4.20 -0.50
C THR A 38 10.39 -5.69 -0.36
N LYS A 39 9.79 -6.08 0.76
CA LYS A 39 9.40 -7.46 1.00
C LYS A 39 7.94 -7.70 0.62
N ARG A 40 7.06 -6.74 0.94
CA ARG A 40 5.63 -6.91 0.75
C ARG A 40 4.95 -5.55 0.65
N VAL A 41 3.96 -5.44 -0.21
CA VAL A 41 3.15 -4.24 -0.34
C VAL A 41 1.69 -4.61 -0.20
N GLU A 42 0.96 -3.90 0.64
CA GLU A 42 -0.48 -4.08 0.84
C GLU A 42 -1.19 -2.76 0.55
N ILE A 43 -2.33 -2.85 -0.13
CA ILE A 43 -3.24 -1.73 -0.30
C ILE A 43 -4.49 -2.03 0.52
N VAL A 44 -4.81 -1.14 1.44
CA VAL A 44 -5.99 -1.27 2.30
C VAL A 44 -6.97 -0.18 1.90
N LYS A 45 -8.14 -0.58 1.44
CA LYS A 45 -9.24 0.34 1.15
C LYS A 45 -10.03 0.57 2.43
N ILE A 46 -10.09 1.82 2.85
CA ILE A 46 -10.86 2.20 4.04
C ILE A 46 -12.14 2.87 3.57
N SER A 47 -13.27 2.26 3.89
CA SER A 47 -14.58 2.82 3.63
C SER A 47 -15.43 2.61 4.87
N THR A 48 -16.62 3.22 4.90
CA THR A 48 -17.51 3.13 6.04
C THR A 48 -17.85 1.67 6.35
N GLY A 49 -17.34 1.18 7.49
CA GLY A 49 -17.63 -0.16 7.97
C GLY A 49 -17.01 -1.30 7.18
N ALA A 50 -16.12 -1.03 6.23
CA ALA A 50 -15.53 -2.08 5.42
C ALA A 50 -14.06 -1.78 5.14
N THR A 51 -13.25 -2.85 5.09
CA THR A 51 -11.84 -2.76 4.72
C THR A 51 -11.55 -3.84 3.68
N THR A 52 -11.01 -3.46 2.53
CA THR A 52 -10.58 -4.38 1.50
C THR A 52 -9.07 -4.31 1.38
N ARG A 53 -8.42 -5.46 1.36
CA ARG A 53 -6.97 -5.55 1.34
C ARG A 53 -6.49 -6.21 0.04
N TYR A 54 -5.51 -5.58 -0.60
CA TYR A 54 -4.85 -6.13 -1.79
C TYR A 54 -3.37 -6.35 -1.42
N ILE A 55 -2.83 -7.52 -1.79
CA ILE A 55 -1.46 -7.90 -1.43
C ILE A 55 -0.66 -8.14 -2.71
N TYR A 56 0.53 -7.61 -2.74
CA TYR A 56 1.48 -7.79 -3.84
C TYR A 56 2.71 -8.52 -3.35
#